data_c6203f9d46cfb8055828aef3aef1b805
#
_entry.id   c6203f9d46cfb8055828aef3aef1b805
#
_cell.length_a   1.000
_cell.length_b   1.000
_cell.length_c   1.000
_cell.angle_alpha   90.00
_cell.angle_beta   90.00
_cell.angle_gamma   90.00
#
_symmetry.space_group_name_H-M   'P 1'
#
loop_
_entity.id
_entity.type
_entity.pdbx_description
1 polymer ?
#
loop_
_entity_poly.entity_id
_entity_poly.type
_entity_poly.pdbx_seq_one_letter_code
_entity_poly.pdbx_strand_id
1 'polypeptide(L)'
;ALNHNSGVLFVKATENEDGSLTPWSLKNPVILELKDGGFGVVAERIGADGEEDTESAGKFLYFTTKDFLDYTEVGFLSKEEAEEKKREGNADRMKVPAAEKLEIQGVVPQNVLEISESVADRLRKKLLTPVNCGMEFPEQVEASSAEELEKYRAMAFYTHGTKVAKRVDWDLSTVDFAVPGTYKIKGNVHQEHFEFPIAFYRADPCVAKWKNKYYFI
;
A
#
# COMPACT_ATOMS: atom_id res chain seq x y z
N ALA A 1 -1.40 -9.76 -4.81
CA ALA A 1 -1.11 -9.58 -3.38
C ALA A 1 -1.12 -8.10 -3.04
N LEU A 2 -1.60 -7.75 -1.87
CA LEU A 2 -1.53 -6.38 -1.36
C LEU A 2 -0.10 -6.08 -0.89
N ASN A 3 0.27 -4.80 -0.91
CA ASN A 3 1.54 -4.29 -0.39
C ASN A 3 2.78 -5.05 -0.90
N HIS A 4 2.76 -5.49 -2.15
CA HIS A 4 3.87 -6.20 -2.82
C HIS A 4 4.40 -7.41 -2.02
N ASN A 5 3.53 -8.12 -1.32
CA ASN A 5 3.85 -9.20 -0.38
C ASN A 5 4.64 -8.77 0.87
N SER A 6 4.76 -7.47 1.13
CA SER A 6 5.31 -6.98 2.38
C SER A 6 4.30 -7.15 3.52
N GLY A 7 4.80 -7.36 4.73
CA GLY A 7 3.98 -7.35 5.93
C GLY A 7 3.29 -6.00 6.15
N VAL A 8 2.14 -6.02 6.77
CA VAL A 8 1.38 -4.82 7.17
C VAL A 8 1.25 -4.70 8.69
N LEU A 9 1.57 -5.75 9.43
CA LEU A 9 1.61 -5.79 10.88
C LEU A 9 3.03 -6.14 11.34
N PHE A 10 3.59 -5.29 12.17
CA PHE A 10 4.94 -5.42 12.69
C PHE A 10 4.91 -5.48 14.21
N VAL A 11 5.72 -6.37 14.78
CA VAL A 11 5.91 -6.50 16.21
C VAL A 11 6.91 -5.45 16.67
N LYS A 12 6.65 -4.83 17.80
CA LYS A 12 7.59 -3.93 18.45
C LYS A 12 8.85 -4.70 18.87
N ALA A 13 10.02 -4.21 18.46
CA ALA A 13 11.29 -4.76 18.90
C ALA A 13 11.47 -4.58 20.42
N THR A 14 12.15 -5.52 21.04
CA THR A 14 12.56 -5.40 22.46
C THR A 14 13.87 -4.63 22.54
N GLU A 15 13.91 -3.58 23.34
CA GLU A 15 15.16 -2.87 23.68
C GLU A 15 15.87 -3.62 24.83
N ASN A 16 17.11 -4.02 24.59
CA ASN A 16 17.95 -4.74 25.55
C ASN A 16 18.70 -3.74 26.46
N GLU A 17 19.24 -4.23 27.56
CA GLU A 17 19.99 -3.43 28.55
C GLU A 17 21.24 -2.74 27.93
N ASP A 18 21.81 -3.30 26.89
CA ASP A 18 22.95 -2.75 26.15
C ASP A 18 22.55 -1.72 25.06
N GLY A 19 21.24 -1.42 24.93
CA GLY A 19 20.68 -0.52 23.93
C GLY A 19 20.52 -1.17 22.54
N SER A 20 20.82 -2.46 22.38
CA SER A 20 20.51 -3.18 21.15
C SER A 20 19.01 -3.49 21.05
N LEU A 21 18.54 -3.77 19.83
CA LEU A 21 17.14 -4.14 19.58
C LEU A 21 17.04 -5.59 19.15
N THR A 22 16.18 -6.36 19.81
CA THR A 22 15.80 -7.70 19.37
C THR A 22 14.54 -7.60 18.50
N PRO A 23 14.66 -7.85 17.19
CA PRO A 23 13.52 -7.84 16.26
C PRO A 23 12.71 -9.14 16.39
N TRP A 24 11.40 -9.02 16.19
CA TRP A 24 10.45 -10.12 16.27
C TRP A 24 9.62 -10.25 14.99
N SER A 25 9.09 -11.44 14.75
CA SER A 25 8.13 -11.77 13.71
C SER A 25 6.88 -12.41 14.28
N LEU A 26 5.88 -12.64 13.45
CA LEU A 26 4.62 -13.29 13.80
C LEU A 26 4.42 -14.57 13.00
N LYS A 27 3.85 -15.57 13.63
CA LYS A 27 3.45 -16.84 13.04
C LYS A 27 1.98 -17.12 13.32
N ASN A 28 1.31 -17.77 12.40
CA ASN A 28 -0.08 -18.21 12.53
C ASN A 28 -1.07 -17.09 12.96
N PRO A 29 -1.09 -15.93 12.28
CA PRO A 29 -2.00 -14.85 12.65
C PRO A 29 -3.46 -15.24 12.38
N VAL A 30 -4.35 -14.97 13.33
CA VAL A 30 -5.79 -15.16 13.23
C VAL A 30 -6.48 -13.83 13.43
N ILE A 31 -7.34 -13.46 12.47
CA ILE A 31 -8.12 -12.21 12.49
C ILE A 31 -9.44 -12.45 13.24
N LEU A 32 -9.86 -11.45 14.00
CA LEU A 32 -11.06 -11.49 14.86
C LEU A 32 -11.96 -10.29 14.58
N GLU A 33 -13.27 -10.46 14.70
CA GLU A 33 -14.21 -9.35 14.84
C GLU A 33 -14.31 -8.95 16.32
N LEU A 34 -14.34 -7.64 16.59
CA LEU A 34 -14.56 -7.12 17.93
C LEU A 34 -15.99 -6.58 18.06
N LYS A 35 -16.57 -6.67 19.28
CA LYS A 35 -17.94 -6.24 19.58
C LYS A 35 -18.19 -4.74 19.33
N ASP A 36 -17.14 -3.94 19.34
CA ASP A 36 -17.16 -2.49 19.08
C ASP A 36 -17.07 -2.12 17.58
N GLY A 37 -17.06 -3.11 16.68
CA GLY A 37 -16.93 -2.93 15.24
C GLY A 37 -15.49 -2.77 14.75
N GLY A 38 -14.48 -2.97 15.61
CA GLY A 38 -13.08 -3.08 15.24
C GLY A 38 -12.68 -4.52 14.95
N PHE A 39 -11.38 -4.73 14.79
CA PHE A 39 -10.78 -6.03 14.51
C PHE A 39 -9.66 -6.33 15.48
N GLY A 40 -9.44 -7.60 15.74
CA GLY A 40 -8.30 -8.10 16.49
C GLY A 40 -7.42 -9.00 15.63
N VAL A 41 -6.16 -9.13 16.02
CA VAL A 41 -5.25 -10.14 15.50
C VAL A 41 -4.57 -10.83 16.66
N VAL A 42 -4.63 -12.16 16.68
CA VAL A 42 -3.93 -13.01 17.62
C VAL A 42 -2.88 -13.82 16.88
N ALA A 43 -1.63 -13.78 17.30
CA ALA A 43 -0.53 -14.49 16.65
C ALA A 43 0.54 -14.95 17.63
N GLU A 44 1.27 -15.99 17.27
CA GLU A 44 2.46 -16.42 18.00
C GLU A 44 3.62 -15.46 17.67
N ARG A 45 4.40 -15.06 18.67
CA ARG A 45 5.65 -14.33 18.47
C ARG A 45 6.78 -15.34 18.21
N ILE A 46 7.61 -15.04 17.21
CA ILE A 46 8.81 -15.81 16.88
C ILE A 46 9.99 -14.87 16.65
N GLY A 47 11.19 -15.36 16.67
CA GLY A 47 12.38 -14.62 16.28
C GLY A 47 12.29 -14.13 14.82
N ALA A 48 12.98 -13.06 14.48
CA ALA A 48 13.03 -12.54 13.11
C ALA A 48 13.70 -13.53 12.12
N ASP A 49 14.50 -14.43 12.62
CA ASP A 49 15.12 -15.57 11.90
C ASP A 49 14.16 -16.75 11.69
N GLY A 50 12.96 -16.71 12.30
CA GLY A 50 11.95 -17.76 12.25
C GLY A 50 12.05 -18.79 13.38
N GLU A 51 13.01 -18.67 14.28
CA GLU A 51 13.17 -19.56 15.43
C GLU A 51 12.10 -19.29 16.51
N GLU A 52 11.82 -20.29 17.34
CA GLU A 52 10.85 -20.17 18.42
C GLU A 52 11.29 -19.17 19.49
N ASP A 53 10.39 -18.28 19.88
CA ASP A 53 10.59 -17.42 21.03
C ASP A 53 10.28 -18.20 22.32
N THR A 54 11.32 -18.67 23.00
CA THR A 54 11.20 -19.47 24.23
C THR A 54 10.64 -18.67 25.41
N GLU A 55 10.78 -17.35 25.43
CA GLU A 55 10.28 -16.48 26.50
C GLU A 55 8.76 -16.32 26.47
N SER A 56 8.18 -16.33 25.27
CA SER A 56 6.75 -16.24 25.06
C SER A 56 6.10 -17.57 24.65
N ALA A 57 6.81 -18.69 24.80
CA ALA A 57 6.27 -20.00 24.45
C ALA A 57 4.91 -20.27 25.12
N GLY A 58 3.91 -20.64 24.31
CA GLY A 58 2.52 -20.84 24.77
C GLY A 58 1.73 -19.56 25.04
N LYS A 59 2.26 -18.39 24.71
CA LYS A 59 1.55 -17.11 24.75
C LYS A 59 1.33 -16.58 23.35
N PHE A 60 0.36 -15.70 23.20
CA PHE A 60 -0.02 -15.10 21.92
C PHE A 60 0.01 -13.59 22.03
N LEU A 61 0.62 -12.92 21.07
CA LEU A 61 0.48 -11.46 20.96
C LEU A 61 -0.92 -11.12 20.43
N TYR A 62 -1.51 -10.10 21.05
CA TYR A 62 -2.81 -9.59 20.68
C TYR A 62 -2.69 -8.14 20.22
N PHE A 63 -3.30 -7.86 19.09
CA PHE A 63 -3.38 -6.53 18.48
C PHE A 63 -4.82 -6.15 18.22
N THR A 64 -5.10 -4.86 18.25
CA THR A 64 -6.37 -4.30 17.80
C THR A 64 -6.14 -3.34 16.63
N THR A 65 -7.13 -3.24 15.75
CA THR A 65 -7.12 -2.34 14.61
C THR A 65 -8.55 -1.98 14.21
N LYS A 66 -8.73 -0.84 13.52
CA LYS A 66 -10.02 -0.45 12.93
C LYS A 66 -10.06 -0.63 11.42
N ASP A 67 -8.92 -0.79 10.79
CA ASP A 67 -8.79 -0.71 9.34
C ASP A 67 -7.71 -1.60 8.72
N PHE A 68 -7.02 -2.40 9.52
CA PHE A 68 -5.87 -3.23 9.12
C PHE A 68 -4.66 -2.46 8.56
N LEU A 69 -4.58 -1.16 8.85
CA LEU A 69 -3.44 -0.31 8.49
C LEU A 69 -2.67 0.14 9.72
N ASP A 70 -3.42 0.58 10.74
CA ASP A 70 -2.85 1.00 12.02
C ASP A 70 -3.22 -0.03 13.08
N TYR A 71 -2.20 -0.56 13.76
CA TYR A 71 -2.33 -1.60 14.78
C TYR A 71 -1.85 -1.10 16.13
N THR A 72 -2.60 -1.46 17.17
CA THR A 72 -2.18 -1.27 18.56
C THR A 72 -1.85 -2.62 19.16
N GLU A 73 -0.61 -2.83 19.56
CA GLU A 73 -0.18 -3.99 20.34
C GLU A 73 -0.74 -3.85 21.75
N VAL A 74 -1.58 -4.80 22.15
CA VAL A 74 -2.22 -4.82 23.47
C VAL A 74 -1.36 -5.56 24.50
N GLY A 75 -0.72 -6.64 24.08
CA GLY A 75 0.16 -7.47 24.91
C GLY A 75 -0.04 -8.96 24.69
N PHE A 76 0.53 -9.75 25.58
CA PHE A 76 0.43 -11.20 25.53
C PHE A 76 -0.85 -11.72 26.20
N LEU A 77 -1.44 -12.71 25.56
CA LEU A 77 -2.51 -13.54 26.06
C LEU A 77 -1.97 -14.94 26.40
N SER A 78 -2.55 -15.59 27.44
CA SER A 78 -2.41 -17.03 27.62
C SER A 78 -3.11 -17.79 26.50
N LYS A 79 -2.86 -19.08 26.40
CA LYS A 79 -3.53 -19.93 25.42
C LYS A 79 -5.06 -19.92 25.61
N GLU A 80 -5.52 -19.97 26.83
CA GLU A 80 -6.94 -19.95 27.22
C GLU A 80 -7.61 -18.64 26.80
N GLU A 81 -6.97 -17.50 27.11
CA GLU A 81 -7.46 -16.16 26.71
C GLU A 81 -7.47 -16.00 25.20
N ALA A 82 -6.46 -16.49 24.49
CA ALA A 82 -6.38 -16.44 23.04
C ALA A 82 -7.52 -17.25 22.40
N GLU A 83 -7.81 -18.47 22.90
CA GLU A 83 -8.92 -19.29 22.42
C GLU A 83 -10.29 -18.69 22.76
N GLU A 84 -10.41 -18.01 23.89
CA GLU A 84 -11.63 -17.26 24.21
C GLU A 84 -11.85 -16.10 23.24
N LYS A 85 -10.81 -15.30 22.97
CA LYS A 85 -10.86 -14.22 21.98
C LYS A 85 -11.22 -14.72 20.58
N LYS A 86 -10.64 -15.83 20.14
CA LYS A 86 -10.97 -16.45 18.86
C LYS A 86 -12.45 -16.86 18.76
N ARG A 87 -13.00 -17.45 19.84
CA ARG A 87 -14.43 -17.81 19.89
C ARG A 87 -15.34 -16.59 19.92
N GLU A 88 -15.02 -15.57 20.71
CA GLU A 88 -15.77 -14.31 20.77
C GLU A 88 -15.77 -13.59 19.42
N GLY A 89 -14.63 -13.58 18.73
CA GLY A 89 -14.40 -12.91 17.47
C GLY A 89 -14.80 -13.72 16.23
N ASN A 90 -15.57 -14.80 16.38
CA ASN A 90 -16.08 -15.64 15.28
C ASN A 90 -15.00 -16.27 14.37
N ALA A 91 -13.78 -16.41 14.85
CA ALA A 91 -12.66 -16.93 14.04
C ALA A 91 -12.96 -18.32 13.41
N ASP A 92 -13.73 -19.16 14.11
CA ASP A 92 -14.10 -20.51 13.66
C ASP A 92 -15.16 -20.52 12.55
N ARG A 93 -15.94 -19.44 12.41
CA ARG A 93 -17.00 -19.34 11.39
C ARG A 93 -16.46 -18.98 10.01
N MET A 94 -15.29 -18.41 9.96
CA MET A 94 -14.67 -17.91 8.74
C MET A 94 -13.58 -18.86 8.25
N LYS A 95 -13.99 -20.12 8.00
CA LYS A 95 -13.09 -21.06 7.33
C LYS A 95 -12.81 -20.55 5.92
N VAL A 96 -11.53 -20.47 5.57
CA VAL A 96 -11.10 -20.16 4.20
C VAL A 96 -11.90 -21.05 3.25
N PRO A 97 -12.71 -20.49 2.33
CA PRO A 97 -13.28 -21.28 1.27
C PRO A 97 -12.11 -21.87 0.49
N ALA A 98 -12.00 -23.19 0.51
CA ALA A 98 -10.93 -24.02 -0.03
C ALA A 98 -9.74 -23.23 -0.59
N ALA A 99 -8.55 -23.41 -0.02
CA ALA A 99 -7.30 -22.71 -0.39
C ALA A 99 -6.96 -22.71 -1.89
N GLU A 100 -7.69 -23.47 -2.67
CA GLU A 100 -7.65 -23.63 -4.13
C GLU A 100 -7.86 -22.34 -4.92
N LYS A 101 -8.37 -21.26 -4.30
CA LYS A 101 -8.59 -19.96 -4.98
C LYS A 101 -7.57 -18.88 -4.64
N LEU A 102 -6.70 -19.10 -3.68
CA LEU A 102 -5.65 -18.15 -3.30
C LEU A 102 -4.29 -18.71 -3.74
N GLU A 103 -4.04 -18.72 -5.05
CA GLU A 103 -2.72 -19.06 -5.63
C GLU A 103 -1.67 -17.97 -5.33
N ILE A 104 -1.41 -17.70 -4.05
CA ILE A 104 -0.30 -16.85 -3.65
C ILE A 104 0.78 -17.78 -3.12
N GLN A 105 1.83 -17.94 -3.92
CA GLN A 105 2.96 -18.80 -3.58
C GLN A 105 3.58 -18.35 -2.23
N GLY A 106 3.73 -19.31 -1.31
CA GLY A 106 4.33 -19.07 0.01
C GLY A 106 3.40 -18.50 1.06
N VAL A 107 2.10 -18.32 0.77
CA VAL A 107 1.10 -17.84 1.73
C VAL A 107 0.18 -18.97 2.17
N VAL A 108 0.09 -19.18 3.48
CA VAL A 108 -0.86 -20.11 4.10
C VAL A 108 -1.92 -19.29 4.82
N PRO A 109 -3.15 -19.18 4.26
CA PRO A 109 -4.22 -18.43 4.92
C PRO A 109 -4.68 -19.16 6.19
N GLN A 110 -4.89 -18.42 7.27
CA GLN A 110 -5.34 -18.94 8.55
C GLN A 110 -6.88 -18.85 8.69
N ASN A 111 -7.41 -17.68 8.45
CA ASN A 111 -8.86 -17.46 8.40
C ASN A 111 -9.21 -16.28 7.48
N VAL A 112 -10.51 -16.11 7.21
CA VAL A 112 -11.07 -15.08 6.35
C VAL A 112 -12.10 -14.29 7.14
N LEU A 113 -12.15 -12.98 6.93
CA LEU A 113 -13.11 -12.08 7.55
C LEU A 113 -13.80 -11.25 6.47
N GLU A 114 -15.12 -11.07 6.59
CA GLU A 114 -15.84 -10.12 5.77
C GLU A 114 -15.62 -8.71 6.31
N ILE A 115 -15.26 -7.79 5.43
CA ILE A 115 -15.05 -6.38 5.78
C ILE A 115 -15.97 -5.49 4.98
N SER A 116 -16.30 -4.31 5.53
CA SER A 116 -17.08 -3.32 4.82
C SER A 116 -16.35 -2.78 3.60
N GLU A 117 -17.09 -2.34 2.57
CA GLU A 117 -16.50 -1.74 1.37
C GLU A 117 -15.63 -0.52 1.70
N SER A 118 -16.00 0.25 2.72
CA SER A 118 -15.20 1.40 3.16
C SER A 118 -13.82 1.01 3.71
N VAL A 119 -13.71 -0.12 4.41
CA VAL A 119 -12.42 -0.68 4.88
C VAL A 119 -11.65 -1.23 3.68
N ALA A 120 -12.32 -1.98 2.80
CA ALA A 120 -11.71 -2.53 1.59
C ALA A 120 -11.12 -1.44 0.69
N ASP A 121 -11.83 -0.34 0.46
CA ASP A 121 -11.35 0.79 -0.32
C ASP A 121 -10.15 1.48 0.30
N ARG A 122 -10.14 1.62 1.62
CA ARG A 122 -8.99 2.17 2.34
C ARG A 122 -7.75 1.29 2.18
N LEU A 123 -7.90 -0.03 2.31
CA LEU A 123 -6.83 -1.00 2.09
C LEU A 123 -6.30 -0.93 0.66
N ARG A 124 -7.19 -0.90 -0.35
CA ARG A 124 -6.77 -0.77 -1.76
C ARG A 124 -5.98 0.52 -1.98
N LYS A 125 -6.45 1.65 -1.46
CA LYS A 125 -5.77 2.94 -1.61
C LYS A 125 -4.39 2.99 -0.96
N LYS A 126 -4.18 2.26 0.11
CA LYS A 126 -2.91 2.27 0.86
C LYS A 126 -1.93 1.18 0.43
N LEU A 127 -2.43 0.00 0.08
CA LEU A 127 -1.61 -1.19 -0.10
C LEU A 127 -1.42 -1.61 -1.57
N LEU A 128 -2.23 -1.07 -2.49
CA LEU A 128 -2.04 -1.30 -3.92
C LEU A 128 -1.26 -0.14 -4.55
N THR A 129 -0.30 -0.48 -5.38
CA THR A 129 0.37 0.53 -6.21
C THR A 129 -0.64 1.16 -7.16
N PRO A 130 -0.83 2.48 -7.13
CA PRO A 130 -1.71 3.16 -8.07
C PRO A 130 -1.22 3.00 -9.51
N VAL A 131 -2.12 2.63 -10.41
CA VAL A 131 -1.85 2.52 -11.85
C VAL A 131 -2.69 3.55 -12.58
N ASN A 132 -2.09 4.25 -13.54
CA ASN A 132 -2.84 5.15 -14.41
C ASN A 132 -3.84 4.34 -15.23
N CYS A 133 -5.12 4.69 -15.15
CA CYS A 133 -6.21 4.01 -15.86
C CYS A 133 -6.90 4.88 -16.91
N GLY A 134 -6.46 6.12 -17.09
CA GLY A 134 -6.98 7.01 -18.11
C GLY A 134 -6.41 8.42 -18.02
N MET A 135 -6.62 9.16 -19.09
CA MET A 135 -6.23 10.55 -19.21
C MET A 135 -7.35 11.33 -19.88
N GLU A 136 -7.61 12.54 -19.41
CA GLU A 136 -8.51 13.48 -20.07
C GLU A 136 -7.77 14.78 -20.36
N PHE A 137 -8.08 15.35 -21.51
CA PHE A 137 -7.64 16.67 -21.92
C PHE A 137 -8.76 17.32 -22.73
N PRO A 138 -8.96 18.65 -22.65
CA PRO A 138 -9.95 19.33 -23.49
C PRO A 138 -9.64 19.10 -24.99
N GLU A 139 -10.66 18.73 -25.77
CA GLU A 139 -10.50 18.50 -27.21
C GLU A 139 -10.05 19.75 -27.97
N GLN A 140 -10.41 20.92 -27.47
CA GLN A 140 -10.02 22.21 -28.04
C GLN A 140 -9.65 23.18 -26.91
N VAL A 141 -8.60 23.94 -27.15
CA VAL A 141 -8.17 25.04 -26.28
C VAL A 141 -7.82 26.25 -27.12
N GLU A 142 -7.93 27.44 -26.55
CA GLU A 142 -7.53 28.68 -27.19
C GLU A 142 -6.26 29.20 -26.51
N ALA A 143 -5.26 29.57 -27.32
CA ALA A 143 -4.02 30.16 -26.84
C ALA A 143 -3.44 31.09 -27.90
N SER A 144 -2.95 32.25 -27.48
CA SER A 144 -2.27 33.23 -28.31
C SER A 144 -0.75 33.12 -28.22
N SER A 145 -0.24 32.31 -27.33
CA SER A 145 1.20 32.05 -27.18
C SER A 145 1.47 30.64 -26.60
N ALA A 146 2.74 30.22 -26.66
CA ALA A 146 3.19 28.98 -26.08
C ALA A 146 2.97 28.96 -24.54
N GLU A 147 3.22 30.08 -23.85
CA GLU A 147 3.05 30.23 -22.41
C GLU A 147 1.58 30.08 -21.98
N GLU A 148 0.65 30.54 -22.82
CA GLU A 148 -0.78 30.34 -22.56
C GLU A 148 -1.16 28.86 -22.71
N LEU A 149 -0.63 28.19 -23.71
CA LEU A 149 -0.88 26.76 -23.91
C LEU A 149 -0.32 25.91 -22.77
N GLU A 150 0.81 26.29 -22.21
CA GLU A 150 1.40 25.60 -21.05
C GLU A 150 0.56 25.65 -19.77
N LYS A 151 -0.44 26.51 -19.67
CA LYS A 151 -1.37 26.55 -18.51
C LYS A 151 -2.35 25.39 -18.51
N TYR A 152 -2.64 24.82 -19.67
CA TYR A 152 -3.53 23.67 -19.78
C TYR A 152 -2.84 22.40 -19.26
N ARG A 153 -3.59 21.61 -18.49
CA ARG A 153 -3.12 20.38 -17.84
C ARG A 153 -3.95 19.19 -18.32
N ALA A 154 -3.27 18.07 -18.53
CA ALA A 154 -3.95 16.80 -18.68
C ALA A 154 -4.36 16.26 -17.30
N MET A 155 -5.55 15.68 -17.18
CA MET A 155 -6.02 15.05 -15.95
C MET A 155 -5.78 13.54 -16.02
N ALA A 156 -4.84 13.05 -15.23
CA ALA A 156 -4.55 11.62 -15.09
C ALA A 156 -5.42 10.99 -14.00
N PHE A 157 -6.00 9.83 -14.30
CA PHE A 157 -6.82 9.04 -13.37
C PHE A 157 -6.06 7.81 -12.93
N TYR A 158 -6.18 7.48 -11.65
CA TYR A 158 -5.49 6.33 -11.07
C TYR A 158 -6.48 5.34 -10.45
N THR A 159 -6.11 4.07 -10.41
CA THR A 159 -6.96 2.95 -9.94
C THR A 159 -7.46 3.11 -8.52
N HIS A 160 -6.79 3.88 -7.67
CA HIS A 160 -7.24 4.20 -6.30
C HIS A 160 -8.14 5.44 -6.20
N GLY A 161 -8.62 5.95 -7.36
CA GLY A 161 -9.58 7.06 -7.44
C GLY A 161 -8.97 8.47 -7.39
N THR A 162 -7.65 8.60 -7.27
CA THR A 162 -6.98 9.90 -7.31
C THR A 162 -6.93 10.45 -8.73
N LYS A 163 -7.09 11.78 -8.85
CA LYS A 163 -6.93 12.54 -10.09
C LYS A 163 -5.77 13.51 -9.93
N VAL A 164 -4.87 13.54 -10.90
CA VAL A 164 -3.67 14.39 -10.84
C VAL A 164 -3.55 15.19 -12.13
N ALA A 165 -3.40 16.51 -12.00
CA ALA A 165 -3.14 17.39 -13.13
C ALA A 165 -1.66 17.27 -13.55
N LYS A 166 -1.42 16.95 -14.82
CA LYS A 166 -0.08 16.76 -15.39
C LYS A 166 0.21 17.83 -16.43
N ARG A 167 1.46 18.32 -16.44
CA ARG A 167 1.95 19.18 -17.51
C ARG A 167 2.00 18.41 -18.81
N VAL A 168 1.81 19.14 -19.92
CA VAL A 168 1.92 18.59 -21.29
C VAL A 168 3.04 19.31 -22.00
N ASP A 169 3.96 18.58 -22.58
CA ASP A 169 5.01 19.09 -23.46
C ASP A 169 4.47 19.05 -24.90
N TRP A 170 4.22 20.22 -25.45
CA TRP A 170 3.59 20.39 -26.77
C TRP A 170 4.58 20.40 -27.90
N ASP A 171 4.28 19.70 -28.99
CA ASP A 171 5.00 19.84 -30.23
C ASP A 171 4.42 21.03 -31.01
N LEU A 172 5.08 22.17 -30.91
CA LEU A 172 4.69 23.43 -31.53
C LEU A 172 5.35 23.66 -32.90
N SER A 173 6.02 22.67 -33.47
CA SER A 173 6.78 22.81 -34.74
C SER A 173 5.94 23.26 -35.91
N THR A 174 4.63 23.07 -35.87
CA THR A 174 3.68 23.44 -36.93
C THR A 174 2.81 24.64 -36.59
N VAL A 175 3.03 25.30 -35.45
CA VAL A 175 2.19 26.40 -34.97
C VAL A 175 2.87 27.74 -35.23
N ASP A 176 2.15 28.64 -35.91
CA ASP A 176 2.51 30.05 -36.02
C ASP A 176 1.50 30.91 -35.25
N PHE A 177 1.84 31.37 -34.07
CA PHE A 177 0.98 32.19 -33.24
C PHE A 177 0.65 33.57 -33.81
N ALA A 178 1.37 34.01 -34.85
CA ALA A 178 1.06 35.25 -35.56
C ALA A 178 -0.10 35.09 -36.56
N VAL A 179 -0.44 33.85 -36.91
CA VAL A 179 -1.48 33.54 -37.89
C VAL A 179 -2.67 32.90 -37.16
N PRO A 180 -3.83 33.60 -37.05
CA PRO A 180 -5.03 33.01 -36.45
C PRO A 180 -5.51 31.78 -37.25
N GLY A 181 -5.77 30.69 -36.57
CA GLY A 181 -6.21 29.45 -37.21
C GLY A 181 -6.42 28.31 -36.22
N THR A 182 -6.86 27.18 -36.73
CA THR A 182 -6.99 25.94 -35.94
C THR A 182 -5.81 25.03 -36.30
N TYR A 183 -5.01 24.71 -35.30
CA TYR A 183 -3.83 23.85 -35.41
C TYR A 183 -4.08 22.54 -34.70
N LYS A 184 -3.72 21.43 -35.33
CA LYS A 184 -3.71 20.12 -34.70
C LYS A 184 -2.30 19.80 -34.20
N ILE A 185 -2.12 19.82 -32.89
CA ILE A 185 -0.82 19.61 -32.25
C ILE A 185 -0.79 18.32 -31.47
N LYS A 186 0.40 17.77 -31.26
CA LYS A 186 0.63 16.62 -30.36
C LYS A 186 1.14 17.11 -29.01
N GLY A 187 0.76 16.42 -27.94
CA GLY A 187 1.29 16.66 -26.62
C GLY A 187 1.73 15.37 -25.95
N ASN A 188 2.87 15.42 -25.27
CA ASN A 188 3.33 14.35 -24.40
C ASN A 188 3.11 14.74 -22.95
N VAL A 189 2.45 13.89 -22.17
CA VAL A 189 2.24 14.15 -20.76
C VAL A 189 3.55 14.03 -20.01
N HIS A 190 3.92 15.09 -19.31
CA HIS A 190 5.15 15.14 -18.54
C HIS A 190 5.00 14.48 -17.18
N GLN A 191 5.89 13.57 -16.83
CA GLN A 191 5.97 12.98 -15.50
C GLN A 191 6.88 13.84 -14.61
N GLU A 192 6.27 14.69 -13.78
CA GLU A 192 7.01 15.61 -12.90
C GLU A 192 7.50 14.93 -11.62
N HIS A 193 6.65 14.07 -11.05
CA HIS A 193 6.97 13.28 -9.87
C HIS A 193 6.18 11.98 -9.87
N PHE A 194 6.58 11.05 -9.04
CA PHE A 194 5.88 9.79 -8.82
C PHE A 194 5.05 9.88 -7.55
N GLU A 195 3.75 9.55 -7.65
CA GLU A 195 2.81 9.53 -6.51
C GLU A 195 3.05 8.35 -5.57
N PHE A 196 3.87 7.40 -5.96
CA PHE A 196 4.11 6.14 -5.27
C PHE A 196 5.57 5.71 -5.44
N PRO A 197 6.09 4.83 -4.58
CA PRO A 197 7.45 4.35 -4.71
C PRO A 197 7.72 3.68 -6.07
N ILE A 198 8.81 4.04 -6.71
CA ILE A 198 9.28 3.43 -7.97
C ILE A 198 10.30 2.32 -7.73
N ALA A 199 10.78 2.18 -6.48
CA ALA A 199 11.64 1.12 -6.02
C ALA A 199 11.29 0.76 -4.56
N PHE A 200 11.33 -0.54 -4.25
CA PHE A 200 11.05 -1.05 -2.91
C PHE A 200 12.31 -1.67 -2.31
N TYR A 201 12.35 -1.75 -0.97
CA TYR A 201 13.44 -2.37 -0.23
C TYR A 201 14.82 -1.79 -0.55
N ARG A 202 14.89 -0.48 -0.70
CA ARG A 202 16.14 0.25 -0.89
C ARG A 202 16.38 1.15 0.32
N ALA A 203 17.50 0.93 0.98
CA ALA A 203 18.01 1.86 1.99
C ALA A 203 18.75 2.99 1.29
N ASP A 204 18.60 4.22 1.82
CA ASP A 204 19.34 5.40 1.41
C ASP A 204 19.44 5.60 -0.12
N PRO A 205 18.30 5.66 -0.83
CA PRO A 205 18.32 5.75 -2.28
C PRO A 205 19.01 7.05 -2.73
N CYS A 206 20.02 6.92 -3.57
CA CYS A 206 20.66 8.03 -4.24
C CYS A 206 20.22 8.09 -5.70
N VAL A 207 19.91 9.29 -6.19
CA VAL A 207 19.58 9.53 -7.58
C VAL A 207 20.67 10.39 -8.21
N ALA A 208 21.39 9.85 -9.14
CA ALA A 208 22.40 10.57 -9.91
C ALA A 208 21.93 10.80 -11.36
N LYS A 209 22.15 12.00 -11.88
CA LYS A 209 21.93 12.32 -13.31
C LYS A 209 23.24 12.28 -14.06
N TRP A 210 23.31 11.44 -15.11
CA TRP A 210 24.46 11.41 -16.01
C TRP A 210 24.01 11.20 -17.46
N LYS A 211 24.56 11.95 -18.38
CA LYS A 211 24.23 11.92 -19.82
C LYS A 211 22.71 11.93 -20.10
N ASN A 212 21.98 12.82 -19.46
CA ASN A 212 20.53 12.97 -19.55
C ASN A 212 19.69 11.76 -19.09
N LYS A 213 20.29 10.83 -18.35
CA LYS A 213 19.62 9.68 -17.70
C LYS A 213 19.72 9.80 -16.19
N TYR A 214 18.72 9.27 -15.49
CA TYR A 214 18.72 9.16 -14.03
C TYR A 214 19.07 7.72 -13.64
N TYR A 215 19.96 7.60 -12.69
CA TYR A 215 20.40 6.32 -12.13
C TYR A 215 20.00 6.26 -10.66
N PHE A 216 19.36 5.17 -10.29
CA PHE A 216 19.09 4.80 -8.92
C PHE A 216 20.21 3.89 -8.43
N ILE A 217 20.83 4.24 -7.32
CA ILE A 217 21.94 3.50 -6.71
C ILE A 217 21.49 3.08 -5.32
#